data_d88a56de66645a5ebd0143f150ec915a
#
_entry.id   d88a56de66645a5ebd0143f150ec915a
#
_cell.length_a   1.000
_cell.length_b   1.000
_cell.length_c   1.000
_cell.angle_alpha   90.00
_cell.angle_beta   90.00
_cell.angle_gamma   90.00
#
_symmetry.space_group_name_H-M   'P 1'
#
loop_
_entity.id
_entity.type
_entity.pdbx_description
1 polymer ?
#
loop_
_entity_poly.entity_id
_entity_poly.type
_entity_poly.pdbx_seq_one_letter_code
_entity_poly.pdbx_strand_id
1 'polypeptide(L)'
;MTDRGLGVDDMKCELLAESNYALLLDFIDDVNTKYDETVLKAFLNEKNAYGYISVDDGKAIGFAYGYVLNEPDGRKTFYLHAIDIMTGYQNLGYGTELVRFVSAHSKSLGCRKMFLMTNTGNVSACRCYEKAGGISAAADVVMYEYKK
;
A
#
# COMPACT_ATOMS: atom_id res chain seq x y z
N MET A 1 -31.30 7.64 9.11
CA MET A 1 -30.18 7.27 8.23
C MET A 1 -29.07 8.29 8.40
N THR A 2 -28.06 7.92 9.16
CA THR A 2 -26.91 8.78 9.32
C THR A 2 -26.15 8.81 8.01
N ASP A 3 -26.08 9.97 7.42
CA ASP A 3 -25.16 10.27 6.33
C ASP A 3 -23.74 10.02 6.88
N ARG A 4 -23.19 8.86 6.61
CA ARG A 4 -21.79 8.59 6.93
C ARG A 4 -20.98 9.39 5.95
N GLY A 5 -20.59 10.59 6.36
CA GLY A 5 -19.58 11.33 5.63
C GLY A 5 -18.39 10.42 5.38
N LEU A 6 -17.91 10.36 4.13
CA LEU A 6 -16.69 9.65 3.80
C LEU A 6 -15.56 10.20 4.66
N GLY A 7 -15.05 9.39 5.57
CA GLY A 7 -13.99 9.78 6.50
C GLY A 7 -13.21 8.58 6.98
N VAL A 8 -11.97 8.80 7.38
CA VAL A 8 -11.04 7.74 7.84
C VAL A 8 -11.51 7.04 9.13
N ASP A 9 -12.44 7.64 9.87
CA ASP A 9 -12.89 7.12 11.17
C ASP A 9 -13.62 5.77 11.02
N ASP A 10 -14.24 5.51 9.87
CA ASP A 10 -14.95 4.26 9.58
C ASP A 10 -14.08 3.24 8.84
N MET A 11 -12.83 3.60 8.53
CA MET A 11 -11.91 2.75 7.79
C MET A 11 -11.13 1.83 8.72
N LYS A 12 -10.91 0.63 8.24
CA LYS A 12 -9.99 -0.32 8.87
C LYS A 12 -8.90 -0.71 7.88
N CYS A 13 -7.66 -0.65 8.32
CA CYS A 13 -6.54 -1.21 7.58
C CYS A 13 -6.32 -2.65 8.06
N GLU A 14 -6.15 -3.56 7.11
CA GLU A 14 -5.94 -4.98 7.40
C GLU A 14 -4.80 -5.52 6.57
N LEU A 15 -4.06 -6.46 7.15
CA LEU A 15 -3.10 -7.27 6.40
C LEU A 15 -3.88 -8.21 5.48
N LEU A 16 -3.49 -8.27 4.21
CA LEU A 16 -4.11 -9.18 3.24
C LEU A 16 -3.83 -10.63 3.65
N ALA A 17 -4.89 -11.44 3.70
CA ALA A 17 -4.85 -12.81 4.19
C ALA A 17 -5.93 -13.66 3.51
N GLU A 18 -5.93 -14.95 3.79
CA GLU A 18 -6.97 -15.88 3.30
C GLU A 18 -8.38 -15.43 3.70
N SER A 19 -8.53 -14.74 4.84
CA SER A 19 -9.82 -14.30 5.34
C SER A 19 -10.42 -13.09 4.61
N ASN A 20 -9.62 -12.34 3.84
CA ASN A 20 -10.07 -11.08 3.27
C ASN A 20 -9.65 -10.82 1.81
N TYR A 21 -8.79 -11.65 1.22
CA TYR A 21 -8.29 -11.39 -0.14
C TYR A 21 -9.43 -11.27 -1.17
N ALA A 22 -10.55 -11.94 -0.93
CA ALA A 22 -11.69 -11.90 -1.85
C ALA A 22 -12.26 -10.49 -2.03
N LEU A 23 -12.06 -9.59 -1.07
CA LEU A 23 -12.49 -8.19 -1.18
C LEU A 23 -11.80 -7.46 -2.33
N LEU A 24 -10.60 -7.92 -2.74
CA LEU A 24 -9.89 -7.32 -3.88
C LEU A 24 -10.49 -7.68 -5.24
N LEU A 25 -11.32 -8.72 -5.31
CA LEU A 25 -11.97 -9.12 -6.57
C LEU A 25 -12.91 -8.02 -7.09
N ASP A 26 -13.42 -7.19 -6.19
CA ASP A 26 -14.29 -6.06 -6.51
C ASP A 26 -13.58 -4.70 -6.45
N PHE A 27 -12.28 -4.70 -6.16
CA PHE A 27 -11.49 -3.47 -6.09
C PHE A 27 -11.18 -2.96 -7.50
N ILE A 28 -11.41 -1.67 -7.72
CA ILE A 28 -11.15 -1.01 -8.99
C ILE A 28 -10.13 0.10 -8.77
N ASP A 29 -8.96 -0.04 -9.39
CA ASP A 29 -7.93 0.99 -9.41
C ASP A 29 -8.11 1.96 -10.59
N ASP A 30 -7.20 2.93 -10.72
CA ASP A 30 -7.26 3.95 -11.77
C ASP A 30 -7.14 3.38 -13.19
N VAL A 31 -6.55 2.21 -13.35
CA VAL A 31 -6.31 1.56 -14.65
C VAL A 31 -7.22 0.35 -14.89
N ASN A 32 -8.19 0.17 -14.01
CA ASN A 32 -9.17 -0.93 -14.08
C ASN A 32 -8.52 -2.31 -14.09
N THR A 33 -7.47 -2.49 -13.29
CA THR A 33 -6.86 -3.81 -13.08
C THR A 33 -7.89 -4.76 -12.50
N LYS A 34 -7.97 -5.95 -13.07
CA LYS A 34 -8.81 -7.02 -12.50
C LYS A 34 -7.93 -8.01 -11.77
N TYR A 35 -8.27 -8.25 -10.53
CA TYR A 35 -7.53 -9.18 -9.68
C TYR A 35 -8.10 -10.59 -9.86
N ASP A 36 -7.22 -11.54 -10.05
CA ASP A 36 -7.55 -12.96 -10.24
C ASP A 36 -7.33 -13.71 -8.92
N GLU A 37 -8.29 -14.55 -8.56
CA GLU A 37 -8.24 -15.30 -7.30
C GLU A 37 -7.00 -16.19 -7.20
N THR A 38 -6.67 -16.91 -8.28
CA THR A 38 -5.51 -17.80 -8.31
C THR A 38 -4.21 -17.04 -8.09
N VAL A 39 -4.07 -15.89 -8.75
CA VAL A 39 -2.89 -15.04 -8.63
C VAL A 39 -2.80 -14.42 -7.23
N LEU A 40 -3.93 -13.98 -6.67
CA LEU A 40 -3.96 -13.46 -5.29
C LEU A 40 -3.54 -14.51 -4.27
N LYS A 41 -4.03 -15.74 -4.41
CA LYS A 41 -3.61 -16.85 -3.53
C LYS A 41 -2.12 -17.15 -3.66
N ALA A 42 -1.60 -17.12 -4.87
CA ALA A 42 -0.16 -17.30 -5.11
C ALA A 42 0.65 -16.19 -4.43
N PHE A 43 0.19 -14.94 -4.53
CA PHE A 43 0.83 -13.81 -3.86
C PHE A 43 0.87 -13.99 -2.34
N LEU A 44 -0.23 -14.48 -1.74
CA LEU A 44 -0.29 -14.73 -0.29
C LEU A 44 0.72 -15.78 0.18
N ASN A 45 1.15 -16.68 -0.71
CA ASN A 45 2.13 -17.72 -0.40
C ASN A 45 3.57 -17.28 -0.69
N GLU A 46 3.76 -16.10 -1.26
CA GLU A 46 5.10 -15.58 -1.52
C GLU A 46 5.77 -15.17 -0.22
N LYS A 47 6.94 -15.73 0.01
CA LYS A 47 7.76 -15.36 1.15
C LYS A 47 8.24 -13.90 0.97
N ASN A 48 8.16 -13.12 2.03
CA ASN A 48 8.57 -11.72 2.08
C ASN A 48 7.69 -10.75 1.28
N ALA A 49 6.57 -11.20 0.72
CA ALA A 49 5.58 -10.35 0.07
C ALA A 49 4.39 -10.12 1.02
N TYR A 50 3.93 -8.89 1.08
CA TYR A 50 2.83 -8.48 1.96
C TYR A 50 1.87 -7.58 1.24
N GLY A 51 0.58 -7.88 1.37
CA GLY A 51 -0.49 -7.02 0.89
C GLY A 51 -1.26 -6.42 2.06
N TYR A 52 -1.88 -5.28 1.80
CA TYR A 52 -2.63 -4.51 2.80
C TYR A 52 -3.87 -3.94 2.14
N ILE A 53 -4.99 -3.95 2.84
CA ILE A 53 -6.22 -3.35 2.34
C ILE A 53 -6.77 -2.33 3.33
N SER A 54 -7.39 -1.30 2.78
CA SER A 54 -8.27 -0.41 3.54
C SER A 54 -9.69 -0.85 3.29
N VAL A 55 -10.43 -1.11 4.35
CA VAL A 55 -11.81 -1.58 4.27
C VAL A 55 -12.73 -0.52 4.85
N ASP A 56 -13.75 -0.16 4.09
CA ASP A 56 -14.82 0.74 4.51
C ASP A 56 -16.15 0.12 4.14
N ASP A 57 -17.03 -0.03 5.14
CA ASP A 57 -18.35 -0.64 4.97
C ASP A 57 -18.30 -2.01 4.26
N GLY A 58 -17.35 -2.86 4.67
CA GLY A 58 -17.18 -4.21 4.13
C GLY A 58 -16.61 -4.27 2.72
N LYS A 59 -16.10 -3.16 2.22
CA LYS A 59 -15.56 -3.04 0.85
C LYS A 59 -14.11 -2.60 0.89
N ALA A 60 -13.26 -3.24 0.08
CA ALA A 60 -11.89 -2.78 -0.09
C ALA A 60 -11.90 -1.48 -0.90
N ILE A 61 -11.40 -0.40 -0.32
CA ILE A 61 -11.32 0.92 -0.97
C ILE A 61 -9.88 1.36 -1.20
N GLY A 62 -8.93 0.63 -0.66
CA GLY A 62 -7.51 0.86 -0.85
C GLY A 62 -6.76 -0.45 -0.83
N PHE A 63 -5.66 -0.48 -1.56
CA PHE A 63 -4.78 -1.63 -1.64
C PHE A 63 -3.33 -1.17 -1.73
N ALA A 64 -2.46 -1.85 -1.00
CA ALA A 64 -1.03 -1.62 -1.06
C ALA A 64 -0.30 -2.96 -0.98
N TYR A 65 0.86 -3.05 -1.60
CA TYR A 65 1.70 -4.23 -1.44
C TYR A 65 3.17 -3.88 -1.55
N GLY A 66 3.98 -4.71 -0.93
CA GLY A 66 5.41 -4.52 -0.91
C GLY A 66 6.16 -5.75 -0.44
N TYR A 67 7.46 -5.58 -0.25
CA TYR A 67 8.37 -6.70 -0.07
C TYR A 67 9.39 -6.39 1.01
N VAL A 68 9.69 -7.40 1.83
CA VAL A 68 10.85 -7.36 2.73
C VAL A 68 12.08 -7.72 1.91
N LEU A 69 13.03 -6.80 1.84
CA LEU A 69 14.31 -6.99 1.20
C LEU A 69 15.32 -7.39 2.28
N ASN A 70 15.77 -8.64 2.24
CA ASN A 70 16.76 -9.17 3.17
C ASN A 70 18.16 -8.88 2.63
N GLU A 71 18.96 -8.17 3.41
CA GLU A 71 20.35 -7.87 3.05
C GLU A 71 21.27 -8.97 3.58
N PRO A 72 22.41 -9.25 2.90
CA PRO A 72 23.34 -10.32 3.33
C PRO A 72 23.91 -10.13 4.72
N ASP A 73 23.92 -8.94 5.26
CA ASP A 73 24.39 -8.63 6.61
C ASP A 73 23.30 -8.82 7.69
N GLY A 74 22.12 -9.31 7.28
CA GLY A 74 20.99 -9.55 8.19
C GLY A 74 20.03 -8.39 8.36
N ARG A 75 20.33 -7.23 7.78
CA ARG A 75 19.40 -6.09 7.83
C ARG A 75 18.23 -6.34 6.92
N LYS A 76 17.09 -5.73 7.26
CA LYS A 76 15.86 -5.81 6.48
C LYS A 76 15.37 -4.41 6.14
N THR A 77 14.90 -4.25 4.92
CA THR A 77 14.28 -3.01 4.43
C THR A 77 12.94 -3.38 3.80
N PHE A 78 11.90 -2.59 4.04
CA PHE A 78 10.62 -2.80 3.39
C PHE A 78 10.50 -1.88 2.17
N TYR A 79 10.21 -2.47 1.02
CA TYR A 79 9.91 -1.73 -0.19
C TYR A 79 8.40 -1.74 -0.43
N LEU A 80 7.75 -0.59 -0.24
CA LEU A 80 6.35 -0.43 -0.59
C LEU A 80 6.26 -0.15 -2.09
N HIS A 81 5.87 -1.18 -2.84
CA HIS A 81 5.92 -1.16 -4.30
C HIS A 81 4.78 -0.35 -4.92
N ALA A 82 3.57 -0.52 -4.40
CA ALA A 82 2.39 0.14 -4.94
C ALA A 82 1.37 0.43 -3.84
N ILE A 83 0.63 1.50 -4.04
CA ILE A 83 -0.50 1.88 -3.21
C ILE A 83 -1.55 2.56 -4.10
N ASP A 84 -2.79 2.13 -4.00
CA ASP A 84 -3.92 2.66 -4.75
C ASP A 84 -5.12 2.86 -3.83
N ILE A 85 -5.78 3.99 -3.98
CA ILE A 85 -7.06 4.29 -3.33
C ILE A 85 -8.10 4.46 -4.42
N MET A 86 -9.27 3.83 -4.26
CA MET A 86 -10.36 3.93 -5.22
C MET A 86 -10.73 5.38 -5.48
N THR A 87 -11.04 5.68 -6.73
CA THR A 87 -11.62 6.96 -7.13
C THR A 87 -12.89 7.21 -6.31
N GLY A 88 -13.03 8.41 -5.78
CA GLY A 88 -14.12 8.75 -4.85
C GLY A 88 -13.71 8.68 -3.38
N TYR A 89 -12.64 7.95 -3.06
CA TYR A 89 -12.06 7.88 -1.71
C TYR A 89 -10.71 8.59 -1.62
N GLN A 90 -10.23 9.16 -2.72
CA GLN A 90 -8.96 9.87 -2.78
C GLN A 90 -9.05 11.24 -2.10
N ASN A 91 -7.91 11.74 -1.62
CA ASN A 91 -7.77 13.05 -0.94
C ASN A 91 -8.61 13.18 0.35
N LEU A 92 -8.96 12.08 0.99
CA LEU A 92 -9.74 12.03 2.23
C LEU A 92 -8.92 11.47 3.42
N GLY A 93 -7.63 11.21 3.21
CA GLY A 93 -6.75 10.70 4.27
C GLY A 93 -6.58 9.18 4.30
N TYR A 94 -7.29 8.44 3.47
CA TYR A 94 -7.21 6.98 3.44
C TYR A 94 -5.81 6.48 3.07
N GLY A 95 -5.19 7.10 2.07
CA GLY A 95 -3.83 6.74 1.66
C GLY A 95 -2.82 6.95 2.76
N THR A 96 -2.91 8.07 3.46
CA THR A 96 -2.04 8.40 4.59
C THR A 96 -2.15 7.35 5.70
N GLU A 97 -3.35 6.95 6.07
CA GLU A 97 -3.57 5.95 7.10
C GLU A 97 -3.07 4.57 6.66
N LEU A 98 -3.26 4.23 5.39
CA LEU A 98 -2.76 2.96 4.85
C LEU A 98 -1.22 2.91 4.89
N VAL A 99 -0.55 3.99 4.48
CA VAL A 99 0.92 4.08 4.55
C VAL A 99 1.42 3.96 5.99
N ARG A 100 0.75 4.61 6.93
CA ARG A 100 1.09 4.48 8.37
C ARG A 100 0.96 3.05 8.84
N PHE A 101 -0.11 2.37 8.44
CA PHE A 101 -0.34 0.97 8.81
C PHE A 101 0.76 0.07 8.26
N VAL A 102 1.12 0.23 6.99
CA VAL A 102 2.21 -0.54 6.36
C VAL A 102 3.53 -0.25 7.07
N SER A 103 3.84 1.00 7.36
CA SER A 103 5.06 1.39 8.05
C SER A 103 5.17 0.73 9.43
N ALA A 104 4.09 0.76 10.20
CA ALA A 104 4.05 0.12 11.52
C ALA A 104 4.24 -1.40 11.40
N HIS A 105 3.59 -2.04 10.44
CA HIS A 105 3.74 -3.47 10.20
C HIS A 105 5.17 -3.84 9.79
N SER A 106 5.77 -3.06 8.89
CA SER A 106 7.15 -3.29 8.46
C SER A 106 8.12 -3.23 9.63
N LYS A 107 7.90 -2.32 10.57
CA LYS A 107 8.70 -2.23 11.79
C LYS A 107 8.55 -3.49 12.64
N SER A 108 7.33 -4.01 12.76
CA SER A 108 7.07 -5.26 13.49
C SER A 108 7.75 -6.48 12.87
N LEU A 109 8.02 -6.44 11.56
CA LEU A 109 8.76 -7.47 10.85
C LEU A 109 10.28 -7.36 11.02
N GLY A 110 10.76 -6.37 11.75
CA GLY A 110 12.19 -6.13 11.96
C GLY A 110 12.85 -5.28 10.89
N CYS A 111 12.08 -4.63 10.03
CA CYS A 111 12.65 -3.74 9.01
C CYS A 111 13.15 -2.45 9.66
N ARG A 112 14.38 -2.05 9.28
CA ARG A 112 15.00 -0.83 9.80
C ARG A 112 14.43 0.44 9.16
N LYS A 113 13.87 0.30 7.96
CA LYS A 113 13.22 1.39 7.24
C LYS A 113 12.23 0.84 6.22
N MET A 114 11.34 1.72 5.78
CA MET A 114 10.52 1.49 4.61
C MET A 114 10.81 2.60 3.61
N PHE A 115 10.84 2.26 2.32
CA PHE A 115 10.94 3.26 1.27
C PHE A 115 9.92 2.99 0.18
N LEU A 116 9.59 4.03 -0.55
CA LEU A 116 8.73 3.98 -1.72
C LEU A 116 9.20 5.06 -2.71
N MET A 117 8.75 4.95 -3.93
CA MET A 117 9.12 5.90 -4.97
C MET A 117 7.87 6.45 -5.65
N THR A 118 7.91 7.73 -5.98
CA THR A 118 6.89 8.38 -6.78
C THR A 118 7.55 9.50 -7.60
N ASN A 119 6.81 10.07 -8.54
CA ASN A 119 7.28 11.20 -9.31
C ASN A 119 7.02 12.50 -8.55
N THR A 120 7.92 13.46 -8.67
CA THR A 120 7.75 14.80 -8.06
C THR A 120 6.50 15.51 -8.56
N GLY A 121 6.07 15.21 -9.79
CA GLY A 121 4.83 15.75 -10.35
C GLY A 121 3.56 15.20 -9.73
N ASN A 122 3.63 14.08 -9.01
CA ASN A 122 2.50 13.51 -8.29
C ASN A 122 2.37 14.17 -6.92
N VAL A 123 1.86 15.40 -6.90
CA VAL A 123 1.76 16.24 -5.70
C VAL A 123 0.91 15.59 -4.62
N SER A 124 -0.19 14.95 -5.01
CA SER A 124 -1.11 14.28 -4.08
C SER A 124 -0.42 13.12 -3.36
N ALA A 125 0.33 12.30 -4.09
CA ALA A 125 1.09 11.19 -3.52
C ALA A 125 2.18 11.69 -2.58
N CYS A 126 2.95 12.71 -3.00
CA CYS A 126 4.01 13.30 -2.17
C CYS A 126 3.44 13.81 -0.84
N ARG A 127 2.32 14.53 -0.87
CA ARG A 127 1.66 14.99 0.35
C ARG A 127 1.21 13.85 1.25
N CYS A 128 0.65 12.81 0.66
CA CYS A 128 0.22 11.62 1.38
C CYS A 128 1.39 11.00 2.15
N TYR A 129 2.51 10.80 1.48
CA TYR A 129 3.69 10.16 2.07
C TYR A 129 4.33 11.03 3.15
N GLU A 130 4.40 12.34 2.93
CA GLU A 130 4.93 13.29 3.92
C GLU A 130 4.05 13.35 5.17
N LYS A 131 2.72 13.38 4.99
CA LYS A 131 1.78 13.32 6.13
C LYS A 131 1.90 12.03 6.91
N ALA A 132 2.25 10.93 6.25
CA ALA A 132 2.48 9.64 6.90
C ALA A 132 3.87 9.56 7.57
N GLY A 133 4.66 10.64 7.56
CA GLY A 133 5.96 10.71 8.21
C GLY A 133 7.15 10.47 7.30
N GLY A 134 6.91 10.33 5.99
CA GLY A 134 7.98 10.14 5.02
C GLY A 134 8.83 11.38 4.81
N ILE A 135 10.10 11.15 4.52
CA ILE A 135 11.08 12.20 4.24
C ILE A 135 11.65 11.92 2.85
N SER A 136 11.71 12.95 2.01
CA SER A 136 12.38 12.83 0.71
C SER A 136 13.86 12.60 0.93
N ALA A 137 14.33 11.38 0.65
CA ALA A 137 15.69 10.94 1.01
C ALA A 137 16.73 11.29 -0.05
N ALA A 138 16.30 11.39 -1.33
CA ALA A 138 17.23 11.68 -2.43
C ALA A 138 16.48 12.31 -3.59
N ALA A 139 16.88 13.53 -3.97
CA ALA A 139 16.25 14.25 -5.07
C ALA A 139 16.89 13.95 -6.44
N ASP A 140 18.05 13.29 -6.44
CA ASP A 140 18.88 13.04 -7.63
C ASP A 140 18.96 11.57 -8.04
N VAL A 141 18.04 10.76 -7.52
CA VAL A 141 17.96 9.32 -7.87
C VAL A 141 17.41 9.16 -9.29
N VAL A 142 18.06 8.30 -10.07
CA VAL A 142 17.64 7.95 -11.43
C VAL A 142 17.32 6.46 -11.46
N MET A 143 16.19 6.11 -12.07
CA MET A 143 15.80 4.72 -12.27
C MET A 143 16.20 4.26 -13.68
N TYR A 144 16.87 3.12 -13.77
CA TYR A 144 17.21 2.49 -15.04
C TYR A 144 16.41 1.22 -15.20
N GLU A 145 15.87 1.02 -16.39
CA GLU A 145 15.14 -0.20 -16.74
C GLU A 145 15.94 -1.00 -17.77
N TYR A 146 15.94 -2.32 -17.62
CA TYR A 146 16.54 -3.25 -18.57
C TYR A 146 15.41 -4.09 -19.16
N LYS A 147 14.89 -3.65 -20.29
CA LYS A 147 13.79 -4.36 -20.98
C LYS A 147 14.31 -5.60 -21.68
N LYS A 148 13.56 -6.68 -21.55
CA LYS A 148 13.90 -7.97 -22.18
C LYS A 148 12.87 -8.33 -23.23
#